data_acd6431e20691f1a8cde5a7d4c72fb19
#
_entry.id   acd6431e20691f1a8cde5a7d4c72fb19
#
_cell.length_a   1.000
_cell.length_b   1.000
_cell.length_c   1.000
_cell.angle_alpha   90.00
_cell.angle_beta   90.00
_cell.angle_gamma   90.00
#
_symmetry.space_group_name_H-M   'P 1'
#
loop_
_entity.id
_entity.type
_entity.pdbx_description
1 polymer ?
#
loop_
_entity_poly.entity_id
_entity_poly.type
_entity_poly.pdbx_seq_one_letter_code
_entity_poly.pdbx_strand_id
1 'polypeptide(L)'
;TDWIDQEGNTEQVYANQFSWIEESEWTSPKTALTYPTTVKISANHPNRGKVTYRIEPLIENQEFFGNQADNAYWEGGCKVMDDKGDTIGKAYLELAGYGGGLGARLN
;
A
#
# COMPACT_ATOMS: atom_id res chain seq x y z
N THR A 1 -9.41 2.67 7.64
CA THR A 1 -8.20 2.23 8.35
C THR A 1 -8.17 2.80 9.76
N ASP A 2 -7.21 2.40 10.55
CA ASP A 2 -7.13 2.78 11.95
C ASP A 2 -5.72 3.21 12.33
N TRP A 3 -5.62 4.14 13.27
CA TRP A 3 -4.39 4.35 14.03
C TRP A 3 -4.39 3.38 15.20
N ILE A 4 -3.27 2.70 15.40
CA ILE A 4 -3.10 1.76 16.52
C ILE A 4 -1.82 2.16 17.25
N ASP A 5 -1.92 2.53 18.53
CA ASP A 5 -0.77 2.91 19.32
C ASP A 5 -0.10 1.69 19.96
N GLN A 6 0.99 1.91 20.69
CA GLN A 6 1.75 0.82 21.31
C GLN A 6 0.97 0.09 22.40
N GLU A 7 -0.01 0.75 23.00
CA GLU A 7 -0.88 0.16 24.01
C GLU A 7 -2.08 -0.58 23.41
N GLY A 8 -2.22 -0.54 22.09
CA GLY A 8 -3.32 -1.19 21.41
C GLY A 8 -4.59 -0.36 21.26
N ASN A 9 -4.54 0.92 21.67
CA ASN A 9 -5.67 1.81 21.46
C ASN A 9 -5.81 2.14 19.98
N THR A 10 -7.05 2.20 19.50
CA THR A 10 -7.31 2.45 18.08
C THR A 10 -8.15 3.71 17.90
N GLU A 11 -7.91 4.37 16.78
CA GLU A 11 -8.77 5.46 16.32
C GLU A 11 -8.99 5.31 14.83
N GLN A 12 -10.26 5.33 14.42
CA GLN A 12 -10.61 5.11 13.03
C GLN A 12 -10.27 6.32 12.17
N VAL A 13 -9.67 6.05 11.02
CA VAL A 13 -9.35 7.05 10.00
C VAL A 13 -10.24 6.81 8.80
N TYR A 14 -11.07 7.78 8.46
CA TYR A 14 -11.98 7.68 7.33
C TYR A 14 -11.28 8.05 6.03
N ALA A 15 -11.82 7.61 4.90
CA ALA A 15 -11.19 7.80 3.59
C ALA A 15 -10.94 9.27 3.26
N ASN A 16 -11.76 10.18 3.75
CA ASN A 16 -11.57 11.61 3.51
C ASN A 16 -10.53 12.26 4.43
N GLN A 17 -9.94 11.49 5.34
CA GLN A 17 -8.95 11.98 6.30
C GLN A 17 -7.52 11.62 5.91
N PHE A 18 -7.35 10.88 4.82
CA PHE A 18 -6.02 10.57 4.34
C PHE A 18 -5.95 10.68 2.82
N SER A 19 -4.74 10.89 2.33
CA SER A 19 -4.44 10.89 0.91
C SER A 19 -3.46 9.79 0.58
N TRP A 20 -3.58 9.27 -0.62
CA TRP A 20 -2.77 8.17 -1.15
C TRP A 20 -2.16 8.64 -2.46
N ILE A 21 -0.84 8.60 -2.55
CA ILE A 21 -0.11 9.00 -3.75
C ILE A 21 0.79 7.84 -4.17
N GLU A 22 0.63 7.40 -5.40
CA GLU A 22 1.48 6.36 -5.97
C GLU A 22 2.78 6.99 -6.44
N GLU A 23 3.91 6.56 -5.86
CA GLU A 23 5.20 7.14 -6.18
C GLU A 23 5.98 6.35 -7.22
N SER A 24 5.97 5.04 -7.12
CA SER A 24 6.61 4.18 -8.12
C SER A 24 5.88 2.87 -8.24
N GLU A 25 6.14 2.18 -9.32
CA GLU A 25 5.43 0.96 -9.66
C GLU A 25 6.40 -0.12 -10.09
N TRP A 26 5.90 -1.35 -10.05
CA TRP A 26 6.65 -2.53 -10.47
C TRP A 26 5.81 -3.31 -11.46
N THR A 27 6.42 -3.72 -12.56
CA THR A 27 5.74 -4.51 -13.59
C THR A 27 6.22 -5.96 -13.51
N SER A 28 5.26 -6.87 -13.40
CA SER A 28 5.55 -8.29 -13.31
C SER A 28 6.11 -8.82 -14.63
N PRO A 29 7.26 -9.50 -14.59
CA PRO A 29 7.76 -10.15 -15.80
C PRO A 29 6.93 -11.36 -16.24
N LYS A 30 6.08 -11.88 -15.35
CA LYS A 30 5.24 -13.04 -15.68
C LYS A 30 3.89 -12.66 -16.24
N THR A 31 3.24 -11.67 -15.64
CA THR A 31 1.87 -11.30 -16.01
C THR A 31 1.81 -10.01 -16.82
N ALA A 32 2.88 -9.23 -16.84
CA ALA A 32 2.93 -7.89 -17.42
C ALA A 32 2.01 -6.89 -16.73
N LEU A 33 1.46 -7.24 -15.57
CA LEU A 33 0.66 -6.32 -14.78
C LEU A 33 1.57 -5.35 -14.02
N THR A 34 1.12 -4.12 -13.86
CA THR A 34 1.85 -3.07 -13.17
C THR A 34 1.13 -2.71 -11.87
N TYR A 35 1.88 -2.71 -10.79
CA TYR A 35 1.37 -2.43 -9.46
C TYR A 35 2.05 -1.20 -8.87
N PRO A 36 1.31 -0.29 -8.22
CA PRO A 36 1.91 0.85 -7.51
C PRO A 36 2.45 0.39 -6.14
N THR A 37 3.64 -0.16 -6.14
CA THR A 37 4.20 -0.82 -4.96
C THR A 37 4.85 0.14 -3.96
N THR A 38 5.19 1.36 -4.37
CA THR A 38 5.69 2.38 -3.46
C THR A 38 4.68 3.50 -3.40
N VAL A 39 4.15 3.75 -2.20
CA VAL A 39 3.08 4.72 -2.02
C VAL A 39 3.40 5.66 -0.87
N LYS A 40 2.82 6.84 -0.93
CA LYS A 40 2.94 7.86 0.11
C LYS A 40 1.55 8.09 0.68
N ILE A 41 1.43 7.99 1.98
CA ILE A 41 0.16 8.18 2.69
C ILE A 41 0.29 9.36 3.61
N SER A 42 -0.65 10.29 3.53
CA SER A 42 -0.74 11.41 4.45
C SER A 42 -2.08 11.37 5.16
N ALA A 43 -2.06 11.58 6.47
CA ALA A 43 -3.26 11.55 7.27
C ALA A 43 -3.12 12.49 8.46
N ASN A 44 -4.26 12.88 9.03
CA ASN A 44 -4.27 13.68 10.25
C ASN A 44 -4.23 12.74 11.46
N HIS A 45 -3.17 12.84 12.23
CA HIS A 45 -3.04 12.07 13.46
C HIS A 45 -3.75 12.81 14.60
N PRO A 46 -4.47 12.11 15.47
CA PRO A 46 -5.23 12.76 16.55
C PRO A 46 -4.41 13.70 17.44
N ASN A 47 -3.15 13.35 17.69
CA ASN A 47 -2.30 14.08 18.62
C ASN A 47 -1.12 14.78 17.97
N ARG A 48 -0.84 14.55 16.68
CA ARG A 48 0.37 15.06 16.04
C ARG A 48 0.09 15.90 14.78
N GLY A 49 -1.17 16.10 14.45
CA GLY A 49 -1.54 16.80 13.23
C GLY A 49 -1.27 15.96 11.98
N LYS A 50 -0.95 16.61 10.88
CA LYS A 50 -0.71 15.90 9.61
C LYS A 50 0.60 15.13 9.66
N VAL A 51 0.51 13.85 9.39
CA VAL A 51 1.68 12.96 9.28
C VAL A 51 1.73 12.36 7.88
N THR A 52 2.95 12.08 7.41
CA THR A 52 3.17 11.50 6.10
C THR A 52 4.10 10.32 6.22
N TYR A 53 3.71 9.22 5.64
CA TYR A 53 4.49 7.99 5.63
C TYR A 53 4.68 7.52 4.20
N ARG A 54 5.85 6.94 3.95
CA ARG A 54 6.16 6.29 2.69
C ARG A 54 6.20 4.78 2.94
N ILE A 55 5.52 4.03 2.12
CA ILE A 55 5.48 2.58 2.22
C ILE A 55 6.22 2.01 1.02
N GLU A 56 7.28 1.24 1.28
CA GLU A 56 8.10 0.62 0.24
C GLU A 56 8.13 -0.88 0.44
N PRO A 57 8.06 -1.66 -0.63
CA PRO A 57 8.10 -3.12 -0.50
C PRO A 57 9.46 -3.59 -0.02
N LEU A 58 9.48 -4.62 0.82
CA LEU A 58 10.72 -5.28 1.22
C LEU A 58 11.32 -6.05 0.05
N ILE A 59 10.47 -6.61 -0.79
CA ILE A 59 10.83 -7.31 -2.02
C ILE A 59 9.84 -6.84 -3.08
N GLU A 60 10.32 -6.49 -4.27
CA GLU A 60 9.43 -6.00 -5.32
C GLU A 60 8.46 -7.06 -5.83
N ASN A 61 8.96 -8.28 -6.05
CA ASN A 61 8.14 -9.35 -6.60
C ASN A 61 7.45 -10.12 -5.49
N GLN A 62 6.26 -9.66 -5.13
CA GLN A 62 5.40 -10.35 -4.18
C GLN A 62 4.03 -10.60 -4.82
N GLU A 63 4.05 -10.88 -6.12
CA GLU A 63 2.85 -11.18 -6.87
C GLU A 63 2.42 -12.62 -6.67
N PHE A 64 1.12 -12.80 -6.49
CA PHE A 64 0.47 -14.11 -6.47
C PHE A 64 -0.47 -14.20 -7.65
N PHE A 65 -0.53 -15.34 -8.28
CA PHE A 65 -1.46 -15.57 -9.37
C PHE A 65 -1.96 -17.01 -9.30
N GLY A 66 -3.27 -17.14 -9.58
CA GLY A 66 -3.90 -18.44 -9.63
C GLY A 66 -3.73 -19.07 -11.00
N ASN A 67 -4.78 -19.69 -11.49
CA ASN A 67 -4.74 -20.38 -12.79
C ASN A 67 -4.79 -19.41 -13.97
N GLN A 68 -5.14 -18.16 -13.74
CA GLN A 68 -5.29 -17.15 -14.79
C GLN A 68 -4.65 -15.85 -14.36
N ALA A 69 -4.02 -15.14 -15.29
CA ALA A 69 -3.33 -13.89 -15.02
C ALA A 69 -4.28 -12.77 -14.53
N ASP A 70 -5.54 -12.78 -14.98
CA ASP A 70 -6.50 -11.78 -14.55
C ASP A 70 -6.93 -11.93 -13.10
N ASN A 71 -6.56 -13.05 -12.45
CA ASN A 71 -6.76 -13.25 -11.01
C ASN A 71 -5.51 -12.91 -10.20
N ALA A 72 -4.47 -12.38 -10.84
CA ALA A 72 -3.25 -12.06 -10.14
C ALA A 72 -3.43 -10.85 -9.22
N TYR A 73 -2.70 -10.85 -8.12
CA TYR A 73 -2.67 -9.74 -7.18
C TYR A 73 -1.29 -9.67 -6.55
N TRP A 74 -0.99 -8.52 -5.96
CA TRP A 74 0.27 -8.32 -5.27
C TRP A 74 -0.04 -8.10 -3.79
N GLU A 75 0.63 -8.84 -2.92
CA GLU A 75 0.56 -8.56 -1.49
C GLU A 75 1.87 -8.92 -0.84
N GLY A 76 2.27 -8.13 0.13
CA GLY A 76 3.53 -8.42 0.77
C GLY A 76 3.92 -7.44 1.84
N GLY A 77 5.01 -7.81 2.51
CA GLY A 77 5.59 -7.00 3.56
C GLY A 77 6.26 -5.76 3.00
N CYS A 78 6.08 -4.67 3.70
CA CYS A 78 6.64 -3.38 3.36
C CYS A 78 7.29 -2.75 4.58
N LYS A 79 8.24 -1.86 4.35
CA LYS A 79 8.74 -0.98 5.40
C LYS A 79 7.98 0.32 5.35
N VAL A 80 7.79 0.92 6.51
CA VAL A 80 7.16 2.23 6.64
C VAL A 80 8.22 3.23 7.05
N MET A 81 8.32 4.31 6.30
CA MET A 81 9.31 5.36 6.54
C MET A 81 8.59 6.66 6.88
N ASP A 82 9.21 7.44 7.76
CA ASP A 82 8.69 8.77 8.08
C ASP A 82 9.13 9.80 7.03
N ASP A 83 8.78 11.05 7.24
CA ASP A 83 9.11 12.14 6.31
C ASP A 83 10.60 12.48 6.30
N LYS A 84 11.36 11.95 7.23
CA LYS A 84 12.83 12.12 7.30
C LYS A 84 13.58 11.00 6.61
N GLY A 85 12.87 9.97 6.14
CA GLY A 85 13.48 8.81 5.52
C GLY A 85 13.88 7.71 6.48
N ASP A 86 13.53 7.82 7.75
CA ASP A 86 13.83 6.78 8.73
C ASP A 86 12.76 5.69 8.70
N THR A 87 13.20 4.44 8.76
CA THR A 87 12.28 3.31 8.85
C THR A 87 11.73 3.23 10.26
N ILE A 88 10.42 3.37 10.40
CA ILE A 88 9.75 3.41 11.70
C ILE A 88 8.86 2.21 11.96
N GLY A 89 8.66 1.34 10.97
CA GLY A 89 7.80 0.20 11.17
C GLY A 89 7.66 -0.64 9.92
N LYS A 90 6.71 -1.56 9.99
CA LYS A 90 6.39 -2.47 8.90
C LYS A 90 4.90 -2.41 8.61
N ALA A 91 4.54 -2.73 7.37
CA ALA A 91 3.16 -2.79 6.94
C ALA A 91 2.97 -3.97 5.99
N TYR A 92 1.73 -4.34 5.78
CA TYR A 92 1.38 -5.34 4.79
C TYR A 92 0.46 -4.68 3.78
N LEU A 93 0.83 -4.72 2.51
CA LEU A 93 0.09 -4.06 1.44
C LEU A 93 -0.52 -5.10 0.52
N GLU A 94 -1.79 -4.94 0.20
CA GLU A 94 -2.48 -5.78 -0.76
C GLU A 94 -2.98 -4.92 -1.91
N LEU A 95 -2.62 -5.31 -3.12
CA LEU A 95 -3.02 -4.63 -4.35
C LEU A 95 -3.74 -5.63 -5.24
N ALA A 96 -5.04 -5.47 -5.36
CA ALA A 96 -5.89 -6.36 -6.14
C ALA A 96 -6.64 -5.55 -7.19
N GLY A 97 -7.12 -6.24 -8.22
CA GLY A 97 -7.89 -5.60 -9.27
C GLY A 97 -7.07 -4.98 -10.39
N TYR A 98 -5.79 -5.29 -10.46
CA TYR A 98 -4.91 -4.78 -11.50
C TYR A 98 -4.86 -5.70 -12.73
N GLY A 99 -5.48 -6.88 -12.66
CA GLY A 99 -5.66 -7.74 -13.82
C GLY A 99 -6.63 -7.14 -14.81
N GLY A 100 -6.50 -7.53 -16.09
CA GLY A 100 -7.24 -6.91 -17.18
C GLY A 100 -8.76 -6.97 -17.04
N GLY A 101 -9.30 -8.00 -16.36
CA GLY A 101 -10.73 -8.13 -16.21
C GLY A 101 -11.34 -7.18 -15.19
N LEU A 102 -11.08 -7.42 -13.92
CA LEU A 102 -11.72 -6.67 -12.86
C LEU A 102 -11.19 -5.24 -12.74
N GLY A 103 -9.88 -5.08 -12.83
CA GLY A 103 -9.29 -3.74 -12.73
C GLY A 103 -9.76 -2.81 -13.81
N ALA A 104 -9.86 -3.30 -15.04
CA ALA A 104 -10.33 -2.50 -16.15
C ALA A 104 -11.78 -2.08 -16.00
N ARG A 105 -12.61 -2.89 -15.34
CA ARG A 105 -14.03 -2.56 -15.14
C ARG A 105 -14.27 -1.61 -13.98
N LEU A 106 -13.36 -1.53 -13.05
CA LEU A 106 -13.49 -0.62 -11.91
C LEU A 106 -13.03 0.80 -12.23
N ASN A 107 -12.30 0.94 -13.28
CA ASN A 107 -11.84 2.22 -13.76
C ASN A 107 -12.81 2.77 -14.81
#